data_481b1dcc957c84a52724f6030eff50f2
#
_entry.id   481b1dcc957c84a52724f6030eff50f2
#
_cell.length_a   1.000
_cell.length_b   1.000
_cell.length_c   1.000
_cell.angle_alpha   90.00
_cell.angle_beta   90.00
_cell.angle_gamma   90.00
#
_symmetry.space_group_name_H-M   'P 1'
#
loop_
_entity.id
_entity.type
_entity.pdbx_description
1 polymer ?
#
loop_
_entity_poly.entity_id
_entity_poly.type
_entity_poly.pdbx_seq_one_letter_code
_entity_poly.pdbx_strand_id
1 'polypeptide(L)'
;APGVRLLFGPLPATGGVGEFASWEDGGYLLWFVAIMAIMLTTALARRDEQDGHVEVVLGAGAGRWAPFASATAWALGAMALTGAGLAASLIGVEAVVGETPLRGALVFGGVAIAQGWAFAGVALVASQLVRDASAARGLCFTVFGAAFAVRVVADETGAAWLRWLSPLAWRDIAEPFGAERVWAFAVFVGIVAALVALAGLLHSRRELLGAVLADRSVSVRRWRVRGPLGLTARLGVRRLAAWAFALVLTGALFGAMSGDLSDLIANNPASAAYMDKMAPEMRPVVQYTTLFTVLMVALVATAVVQRVLGLAASEERGLSEAVLACGVPRTRALIAAVADAIGAGVVLLVVSGAVLAVAMATQVSEDHAPARALVSTLTQLPGVVAAAGIAALLVGAAPRWRSLAWAVIAWSSFA
;
A
#
# COMPACT_ATOMS: atom_id res chain seq x y z
N ALA A 1 -18.13 -11.99 -13.51
CA ALA A 1 -17.39 -10.99 -14.27
C ALA A 1 -15.89 -11.25 -14.14
N PRO A 2 -15.07 -11.17 -15.21
CA PRO A 2 -13.66 -11.51 -15.16
C PRO A 2 -12.86 -10.59 -14.25
N GLY A 3 -13.15 -9.28 -14.21
CA GLY A 3 -12.44 -8.33 -13.36
C GLY A 3 -12.64 -8.56 -11.86
N VAL A 4 -13.83 -9.00 -11.45
CA VAL A 4 -14.14 -9.36 -10.06
C VAL A 4 -13.33 -10.59 -9.64
N ARG A 5 -13.18 -11.58 -10.50
CA ARG A 5 -12.36 -12.78 -10.25
C ARG A 5 -10.87 -12.45 -10.10
N LEU A 6 -10.35 -11.50 -10.87
CA LEU A 6 -8.96 -11.04 -10.75
C LEU A 6 -8.64 -10.47 -9.36
N LEU A 7 -9.56 -9.70 -8.79
CA LEU A 7 -9.35 -9.06 -7.48
C LEU A 7 -9.66 -9.99 -6.31
N PHE A 8 -10.81 -10.66 -6.34
CA PHE A 8 -11.34 -11.40 -5.20
C PHE A 8 -11.11 -12.91 -5.28
N GLY A 9 -10.76 -13.42 -6.46
CA GLY A 9 -10.70 -14.86 -6.74
C GLY A 9 -12.06 -15.46 -7.09
N PRO A 10 -12.16 -16.80 -7.16
CA PRO A 10 -13.41 -17.50 -7.49
C PRO A 10 -14.50 -17.22 -6.44
N LEU A 11 -15.75 -17.18 -6.90
CA LEU A 11 -16.92 -17.00 -6.02
C LEU A 11 -17.01 -18.13 -5.00
N PRO A 12 -17.44 -17.83 -3.75
CA PRO A 12 -17.69 -18.83 -2.73
C PRO A 12 -18.71 -19.90 -3.18
N ALA A 13 -18.50 -21.14 -2.76
CA ALA A 13 -19.33 -22.26 -3.18
C ALA A 13 -20.67 -22.36 -2.44
N THR A 14 -20.71 -22.01 -1.14
CA THR A 14 -21.87 -22.20 -0.27
C THR A 14 -22.75 -20.95 -0.15
N GLY A 15 -22.18 -19.75 -0.42
CA GLY A 15 -22.93 -18.49 -0.40
C GLY A 15 -23.35 -18.01 0.99
N GLY A 16 -22.74 -18.52 2.06
CA GLY A 16 -22.97 -18.04 3.44
C GLY A 16 -22.47 -16.62 3.64
N VAL A 17 -23.11 -15.85 4.55
CA VAL A 17 -22.74 -14.45 4.82
C VAL A 17 -21.28 -14.30 5.24
N GLY A 18 -20.78 -15.16 6.13
CA GLY A 18 -19.37 -15.14 6.56
C GLY A 18 -18.40 -15.49 5.44
N GLU A 19 -18.77 -16.42 4.55
CA GLU A 19 -17.95 -16.79 3.40
C GLU A 19 -17.89 -15.66 2.37
N PHE A 20 -19.04 -14.99 2.12
CA PHE A 20 -19.12 -13.86 1.22
C PHE A 20 -18.33 -12.64 1.76
N ALA A 21 -18.50 -12.30 3.04
CA ALA A 21 -17.73 -11.23 3.68
C ALA A 21 -16.22 -11.52 3.67
N SER A 22 -15.82 -12.77 3.94
CA SER A 22 -14.41 -13.17 3.81
C SER A 22 -13.90 -13.05 2.37
N TRP A 23 -14.74 -13.29 1.38
CA TRP A 23 -14.38 -13.17 -0.03
C TRP A 23 -14.27 -11.71 -0.47
N GLU A 24 -15.26 -10.88 -0.17
CA GLU A 24 -15.33 -9.48 -0.61
C GLU A 24 -14.39 -8.60 0.20
N ASP A 25 -14.59 -8.47 1.49
CA ASP A 25 -13.80 -7.57 2.35
C ASP A 25 -12.49 -8.18 2.80
N GLY A 26 -12.48 -9.50 3.03
CA GLY A 26 -11.33 -10.22 3.54
C GLY A 26 -10.11 -10.12 2.63
N GLY A 27 -10.30 -10.04 1.31
CA GLY A 27 -9.21 -9.83 0.35
C GLY A 27 -8.45 -8.54 0.61
N TYR A 28 -9.16 -7.43 0.75
CA TYR A 28 -8.56 -6.12 1.03
C TYR A 28 -7.91 -6.06 2.42
N LEU A 29 -8.59 -6.57 3.45
CA LEU A 29 -8.05 -6.61 4.81
C LEU A 29 -6.72 -7.35 4.86
N LEU A 30 -6.61 -8.49 4.19
CA LEU A 30 -5.39 -9.27 4.12
C LEU A 30 -4.26 -8.54 3.35
N TRP A 31 -4.58 -7.74 2.33
CA TRP A 31 -3.59 -6.91 1.66
C TRP A 31 -3.05 -5.82 2.60
N PHE A 32 -3.91 -5.18 3.38
CA PHE A 32 -3.47 -4.20 4.39
C PHE A 32 -2.59 -4.84 5.45
N VAL A 33 -2.91 -6.06 5.91
CA VAL A 33 -2.05 -6.82 6.84
C VAL A 33 -0.67 -7.07 6.23
N ALA A 34 -0.60 -7.49 4.96
CA ALA A 34 0.68 -7.71 4.28
C ALA A 34 1.50 -6.42 4.14
N ILE A 35 0.86 -5.32 3.74
CA ILE A 35 1.51 -4.00 3.63
C ILE A 35 2.00 -3.52 5.00
N MET A 36 1.17 -3.66 6.04
CA MET A 36 1.54 -3.31 7.41
C MET A 36 2.73 -4.15 7.89
N ALA A 37 2.75 -5.46 7.63
CA ALA A 37 3.86 -6.34 7.95
C ALA A 37 5.17 -5.89 7.28
N ILE A 38 5.12 -5.57 5.99
CA ILE A 38 6.28 -5.06 5.23
C ILE A 38 6.79 -3.75 5.83
N MET A 39 5.90 -2.78 6.06
CA MET A 39 6.26 -1.44 6.53
C MET A 39 6.83 -1.47 7.94
N LEU A 40 6.16 -2.19 8.85
CA LEU A 40 6.59 -2.33 10.24
C LEU A 40 7.93 -3.06 10.35
N THR A 41 8.05 -4.24 9.71
CA THR A 41 9.25 -5.07 9.83
C THR A 41 10.47 -4.37 9.22
N THR A 42 10.33 -3.72 8.06
CA THR A 42 11.46 -2.97 7.47
C THR A 42 11.85 -1.75 8.31
N ALA A 43 10.92 -1.13 9.04
CA ALA A 43 11.23 -0.07 9.98
C ALA A 43 12.04 -0.62 11.17
N LEU A 44 11.55 -1.66 11.84
CA LEU A 44 12.21 -2.25 13.00
C LEU A 44 13.57 -2.89 12.67
N ALA A 45 13.68 -3.58 11.53
CA ALA A 45 14.87 -4.35 11.19
C ALA A 45 15.96 -3.54 10.48
N ARG A 46 15.62 -2.42 9.80
CA ARG A 46 16.60 -1.71 8.97
C ARG A 46 16.67 -0.23 9.23
N ARG A 47 15.53 0.43 9.47
CA ARG A 47 15.54 1.86 9.73
C ARG A 47 16.22 2.19 11.05
N ASP A 48 15.99 1.41 12.11
CA ASP A 48 16.62 1.59 13.41
C ASP A 48 18.15 1.41 13.33
N GLU A 49 18.62 0.50 12.48
CA GLU A 49 20.05 0.32 12.19
C GLU A 49 20.62 1.53 11.42
N GLN A 50 19.88 2.08 10.43
CA GLN A 50 20.31 3.27 9.67
C GLN A 50 20.33 4.54 10.51
N ASP A 51 19.39 4.67 11.45
CA ASP A 51 19.30 5.83 12.34
C ASP A 51 20.29 5.73 13.54
N GLY A 52 21.13 4.66 13.61
CA GLY A 52 22.17 4.47 14.62
C GLY A 52 21.68 3.92 15.96
N HIS A 53 20.39 3.62 16.12
CA HIS A 53 19.81 3.12 17.37
C HIS A 53 20.39 1.76 17.77
N VAL A 54 20.67 0.91 16.79
CA VAL A 54 21.25 -0.43 17.02
C VAL A 54 22.66 -0.32 17.60
N GLU A 55 23.46 0.65 17.16
CA GLU A 55 24.82 0.87 17.69
C GLU A 55 24.79 1.25 19.17
N VAL A 56 23.83 2.10 19.57
CA VAL A 56 23.64 2.48 20.97
C VAL A 56 23.30 1.27 21.83
N VAL A 57 22.37 0.41 21.36
CA VAL A 57 21.96 -0.81 22.07
C VAL A 57 23.11 -1.80 22.20
N LEU A 58 23.88 -2.00 21.15
CA LEU A 58 25.06 -2.88 21.19
C LEU A 58 26.18 -2.31 22.06
N GLY A 59 26.39 -0.99 22.03
CA GLY A 59 27.35 -0.28 22.90
C GLY A 59 26.99 -0.36 24.39
N ALA A 60 25.69 -0.53 24.72
CA ALA A 60 25.22 -0.78 26.07
C ALA A 60 25.41 -2.26 26.53
N GLY A 61 26.08 -3.11 25.71
CA GLY A 61 26.38 -4.51 26.07
C GLY A 61 25.36 -5.54 25.62
N ALA A 62 24.37 -5.16 24.80
CA ALA A 62 23.43 -6.13 24.24
C ALA A 62 24.15 -7.08 23.25
N GLY A 63 23.74 -8.35 23.25
CA GLY A 63 24.29 -9.34 22.30
C GLY A 63 23.91 -9.00 20.84
N ARG A 64 24.77 -9.40 19.88
CA ARG A 64 24.58 -9.08 18.45
C ARG A 64 23.22 -9.55 17.86
N TRP A 65 22.60 -10.55 18.48
CA TRP A 65 21.32 -11.09 18.07
C TRP A 65 20.11 -10.32 18.65
N ALA A 66 20.32 -9.48 19.69
CA ALA A 66 19.25 -8.81 20.38
C ALA A 66 18.41 -7.88 19.45
N PRO A 67 19.00 -7.05 18.57
CA PRO A 67 18.23 -6.23 17.64
C PRO A 67 17.41 -7.07 16.65
N PHE A 68 17.99 -8.14 16.09
CA PHE A 68 17.28 -9.03 15.18
C PHE A 68 16.14 -9.79 15.89
N ALA A 69 16.38 -10.32 17.06
CA ALA A 69 15.38 -11.05 17.84
C ALA A 69 14.23 -10.13 18.25
N SER A 70 14.53 -8.91 18.71
CA SER A 70 13.51 -7.92 19.09
C SER A 70 12.69 -7.48 17.89
N ALA A 71 13.30 -7.15 16.75
CA ALA A 71 12.59 -6.78 15.54
C ALA A 71 11.67 -7.90 15.05
N THR A 72 12.15 -9.15 15.08
CA THR A 72 11.35 -10.33 14.73
C THR A 72 10.19 -10.53 15.69
N ALA A 73 10.43 -10.49 17.00
CA ALA A 73 9.38 -10.67 18.01
C ALA A 73 8.29 -9.59 17.90
N TRP A 74 8.66 -8.33 17.77
CA TRP A 74 7.72 -7.25 17.59
C TRP A 74 6.92 -7.34 16.28
N ALA A 75 7.58 -7.69 15.17
CA ALA A 75 6.90 -7.86 13.89
C ALA A 75 5.88 -9.00 13.94
N LEU A 76 6.29 -10.19 14.42
CA LEU A 76 5.39 -11.34 14.52
C LEU A 76 4.29 -11.11 15.56
N GLY A 77 4.59 -10.48 16.70
CA GLY A 77 3.65 -10.15 17.75
C GLY A 77 2.58 -9.15 17.26
N ALA A 78 2.98 -8.13 16.53
CA ALA A 78 2.04 -7.15 15.95
C ALA A 78 1.08 -7.82 14.95
N MET A 79 1.57 -8.72 14.09
CA MET A 79 0.71 -9.45 13.15
C MET A 79 -0.22 -10.42 13.88
N ALA A 80 0.26 -11.08 14.94
CA ALA A 80 -0.57 -11.94 15.78
C ALA A 80 -1.71 -11.15 16.44
N LEU A 81 -1.39 -9.98 16.99
CA LEU A 81 -2.39 -9.08 17.58
C LEU A 81 -3.40 -8.59 16.54
N THR A 82 -2.95 -8.23 15.34
CA THR A 82 -3.83 -7.79 14.25
C THR A 82 -4.79 -8.90 13.82
N GLY A 83 -4.30 -10.11 13.58
CA GLY A 83 -5.16 -11.22 13.18
C GLY A 83 -6.08 -11.68 14.30
N ALA A 84 -5.64 -11.63 15.58
CA ALA A 84 -6.51 -11.87 16.72
C ALA A 84 -7.61 -10.79 16.83
N GLY A 85 -7.29 -9.54 16.57
CA GLY A 85 -8.27 -8.45 16.51
C GLY A 85 -9.30 -8.63 15.40
N LEU A 86 -8.87 -9.07 14.22
CA LEU A 86 -9.78 -9.41 13.11
C LEU A 86 -10.70 -10.60 13.47
N ALA A 87 -10.16 -11.65 14.10
CA ALA A 87 -11.00 -12.75 14.59
C ALA A 87 -12.02 -12.26 15.63
N ALA A 88 -11.57 -11.45 16.59
CA ALA A 88 -12.43 -10.91 17.63
C ALA A 88 -13.54 -10.00 17.08
N SER A 89 -13.24 -9.20 16.04
CA SER A 89 -14.26 -8.36 15.38
C SER A 89 -15.32 -9.20 14.69
N LEU A 90 -14.93 -10.28 14.00
CA LEU A 90 -15.87 -11.22 13.36
C LEU A 90 -16.72 -11.98 14.38
N ILE A 91 -16.13 -12.38 15.51
CA ILE A 91 -16.86 -12.99 16.63
C ILE A 91 -17.85 -11.98 17.24
N GLY A 92 -17.49 -10.70 17.32
CA GLY A 92 -18.39 -9.63 17.77
C GLY A 92 -19.57 -9.45 16.80
N VAL A 93 -19.35 -9.55 15.50
CA VAL A 93 -20.42 -9.50 14.49
C VAL A 93 -21.34 -10.72 14.62
N GLU A 94 -20.82 -11.92 14.89
CA GLU A 94 -21.61 -13.12 15.15
C GLU A 94 -22.62 -12.91 16.28
N ALA A 95 -22.20 -12.27 17.36
CA ALA A 95 -23.07 -11.99 18.51
C ALA A 95 -24.28 -11.10 18.16
N VAL A 96 -24.21 -10.36 17.05
CA VAL A 96 -25.27 -9.44 16.59
C VAL A 96 -26.07 -10.03 15.45
N VAL A 97 -25.43 -10.68 14.48
CA VAL A 97 -26.02 -11.15 13.22
C VAL A 97 -26.38 -12.64 13.27
N GLY A 98 -25.60 -13.45 14.01
CA GLY A 98 -25.87 -14.89 14.17
C GLY A 98 -25.53 -15.76 12.94
N GLU A 99 -24.74 -15.26 11.99
CA GLU A 99 -24.47 -15.94 10.71
C GLU A 99 -22.97 -16.12 10.40
N THR A 100 -22.07 -15.80 11.35
CA THR A 100 -20.61 -15.93 11.19
C THR A 100 -20.04 -16.91 12.22
N PRO A 101 -19.96 -18.23 11.95
CA PRO A 101 -19.57 -19.23 12.92
C PRO A 101 -18.17 -18.97 13.50
N LEU A 102 -18.05 -19.16 14.82
CA LEU A 102 -16.82 -18.92 15.61
C LEU A 102 -15.58 -19.54 14.97
N ARG A 103 -15.71 -20.77 14.46
CA ARG A 103 -14.59 -21.48 13.85
C ARG A 103 -14.10 -20.80 12.58
N GLY A 104 -15.00 -20.35 11.72
CA GLY A 104 -14.67 -19.60 10.52
C GLY A 104 -13.94 -18.28 10.84
N ALA A 105 -14.40 -17.55 11.86
CA ALA A 105 -13.77 -16.33 12.34
C ALA A 105 -12.33 -16.59 12.84
N LEU A 106 -12.11 -17.66 13.60
CA LEU A 106 -10.78 -18.06 14.06
C LEU A 106 -9.86 -18.48 12.91
N VAL A 107 -10.38 -19.21 11.92
CA VAL A 107 -9.61 -19.60 10.72
C VAL A 107 -9.23 -18.35 9.92
N PHE A 108 -10.14 -17.39 9.75
CA PHE A 108 -9.84 -16.13 9.05
C PHE A 108 -8.75 -15.32 9.75
N GLY A 109 -8.88 -15.13 11.07
CA GLY A 109 -7.84 -14.47 11.88
C GLY A 109 -6.50 -15.19 11.83
N GLY A 110 -6.52 -16.53 11.86
CA GLY A 110 -5.33 -17.37 11.67
C GLY A 110 -4.65 -17.16 10.32
N VAL A 111 -5.44 -17.06 9.24
CA VAL A 111 -4.91 -16.71 7.90
C VAL A 111 -4.26 -15.33 7.90
N ALA A 112 -4.89 -14.33 8.52
CA ALA A 112 -4.33 -12.99 8.64
C ALA A 112 -3.00 -13.00 9.39
N ILE A 113 -2.90 -13.78 10.48
CA ILE A 113 -1.64 -13.97 11.22
C ILE A 113 -0.58 -14.63 10.32
N ALA A 114 -0.90 -15.74 9.71
CA ALA A 114 0.05 -16.51 8.91
C ALA A 114 0.56 -15.70 7.70
N GLN A 115 -0.32 -15.00 7.01
CA GLN A 115 0.02 -14.13 5.89
C GLN A 115 0.86 -12.94 6.34
N GLY A 116 0.48 -12.28 7.45
CA GLY A 116 1.28 -11.21 8.05
C GLY A 116 2.68 -11.67 8.44
N TRP A 117 2.80 -12.85 9.04
CA TRP A 117 4.09 -13.48 9.36
C TRP A 117 4.92 -13.81 8.12
N ALA A 118 4.30 -14.28 7.04
CA ALA A 118 5.00 -14.56 5.78
C ALA A 118 5.61 -13.27 5.20
N PHE A 119 4.85 -12.19 5.12
CA PHE A 119 5.37 -10.91 4.62
C PHE A 119 6.35 -10.25 5.61
N ALA A 120 6.20 -10.45 6.90
CA ALA A 120 7.22 -10.08 7.88
C ALA A 120 8.52 -10.88 7.67
N GLY A 121 8.43 -12.18 7.43
CA GLY A 121 9.57 -13.04 7.08
C GLY A 121 10.28 -12.57 5.80
N VAL A 122 9.52 -12.27 4.75
CA VAL A 122 10.07 -11.67 3.51
C VAL A 122 10.78 -10.34 3.81
N ALA A 123 10.19 -9.50 4.65
CA ALA A 123 10.78 -8.21 5.02
C ALA A 123 12.04 -8.36 5.89
N LEU A 124 12.10 -9.35 6.78
CA LEU A 124 13.30 -9.71 7.52
C LEU A 124 14.41 -10.13 6.56
N VAL A 125 14.14 -11.02 5.60
CA VAL A 125 15.11 -11.45 4.57
C VAL A 125 15.58 -10.27 3.74
N ALA A 126 14.66 -9.48 3.20
CA ALA A 126 14.97 -8.30 2.38
C ALA A 126 15.85 -7.30 3.13
N SER A 127 15.60 -7.13 4.43
CA SER A 127 16.40 -6.27 5.31
C SER A 127 17.84 -6.75 5.51
N GLN A 128 18.14 -8.04 5.32
CA GLN A 128 19.50 -8.54 5.34
C GLN A 128 20.22 -8.39 3.98
N LEU A 129 19.43 -8.37 2.88
CA LEU A 129 19.98 -8.33 1.53
C LEU A 129 20.48 -6.94 1.11
N VAL A 130 19.78 -5.88 1.55
CA VAL A 130 20.07 -4.49 1.12
C VAL A 130 20.32 -3.57 2.29
N ARG A 131 21.07 -2.47 2.07
CA ARG A 131 21.44 -1.50 3.12
C ARG A 131 20.30 -0.59 3.53
N ASP A 132 19.53 -0.11 2.55
CA ASP A 132 18.52 0.92 2.78
C ASP A 132 17.15 0.34 3.10
N ALA A 133 16.48 0.85 4.12
CA ALA A 133 15.09 0.48 4.44
C ALA A 133 14.13 0.74 3.28
N SER A 134 14.38 1.77 2.46
CA SER A 134 13.60 2.03 1.25
C SER A 134 13.81 1.00 0.16
N ALA A 135 15.05 0.51 -0.01
CA ALA A 135 15.37 -0.56 -0.94
C ALA A 135 14.78 -1.90 -0.48
N ALA A 136 14.86 -2.19 0.83
CA ALA A 136 14.22 -3.39 1.42
C ALA A 136 12.70 -3.38 1.18
N ARG A 137 12.03 -2.24 1.42
CA ARG A 137 10.60 -2.08 1.12
C ARG A 137 10.29 -2.28 -0.36
N GLY A 138 11.09 -1.69 -1.24
CA GLY A 138 10.95 -1.87 -2.70
C GLY A 138 11.01 -3.35 -3.09
N LEU A 139 11.98 -4.11 -2.54
CA LEU A 139 12.10 -5.54 -2.77
C LEU A 139 10.87 -6.30 -2.25
N CYS A 140 10.39 -5.96 -1.04
CA CYS A 140 9.19 -6.58 -0.47
C CYS A 140 7.94 -6.32 -1.33
N PHE A 141 7.75 -5.09 -1.82
CA PHE A 141 6.62 -4.78 -2.71
C PHE A 141 6.75 -5.46 -4.07
N THR A 142 7.96 -5.70 -4.56
CA THR A 142 8.17 -6.54 -5.75
C THR A 142 7.73 -7.98 -5.50
N VAL A 143 8.09 -8.55 -4.33
CA VAL A 143 7.63 -9.89 -3.92
C VAL A 143 6.11 -9.92 -3.72
N PHE A 144 5.52 -8.88 -3.12
CA PHE A 144 4.06 -8.74 -2.99
C PHE A 144 3.37 -8.74 -4.36
N GLY A 145 3.87 -7.94 -5.31
CA GLY A 145 3.34 -7.91 -6.69
C GLY A 145 3.49 -9.24 -7.41
N ALA A 146 4.64 -9.92 -7.23
CA ALA A 146 4.86 -11.26 -7.79
C ALA A 146 3.91 -12.30 -7.17
N ALA A 147 3.71 -12.26 -5.85
CA ALA A 147 2.75 -13.13 -5.16
C ALA A 147 1.32 -12.89 -5.67
N PHE A 148 0.93 -11.62 -5.90
CA PHE A 148 -0.35 -11.29 -6.50
C PHE A 148 -0.48 -11.87 -7.93
N ALA A 149 0.53 -11.70 -8.78
CA ALA A 149 0.52 -12.26 -10.12
C ALA A 149 0.43 -13.79 -10.12
N VAL A 150 1.17 -14.46 -9.22
CA VAL A 150 1.08 -15.93 -9.04
C VAL A 150 -0.32 -16.35 -8.63
N ARG A 151 -0.96 -15.62 -7.71
CA ARG A 151 -2.35 -15.87 -7.31
C ARG A 151 -3.29 -15.76 -8.51
N VAL A 152 -3.22 -14.66 -9.26
CA VAL A 152 -4.06 -14.45 -10.46
C VAL A 152 -3.89 -15.59 -11.46
N VAL A 153 -2.64 -15.98 -11.77
CA VAL A 153 -2.36 -17.11 -12.66
C VAL A 153 -2.92 -18.41 -12.10
N ALA A 154 -2.81 -18.66 -10.80
CA ALA A 154 -3.38 -19.85 -10.15
C ALA A 154 -4.92 -19.92 -10.29
N ASP A 155 -5.58 -18.77 -10.15
CA ASP A 155 -7.04 -18.67 -10.24
C ASP A 155 -7.54 -18.83 -11.68
N GLU A 156 -6.85 -18.25 -12.67
CA GLU A 156 -7.19 -18.34 -14.10
C GLU A 156 -6.90 -19.73 -14.69
N THR A 157 -5.79 -20.36 -14.29
CA THR A 157 -5.39 -21.67 -14.82
C THR A 157 -5.98 -22.85 -14.06
N GLY A 158 -6.58 -22.60 -12.87
CA GLY A 158 -7.04 -23.67 -11.98
C GLY A 158 -5.90 -24.47 -11.34
N ALA A 159 -4.66 -24.02 -11.43
CA ALA A 159 -3.48 -24.71 -10.92
C ALA A 159 -3.36 -24.56 -9.39
N ALA A 160 -4.06 -25.40 -8.62
CA ALA A 160 -4.16 -25.31 -7.17
C ALA A 160 -2.80 -25.29 -6.44
N TRP A 161 -1.76 -25.93 -7.01
CA TRP A 161 -0.42 -25.95 -6.41
C TRP A 161 0.26 -24.57 -6.40
N LEU A 162 -0.05 -23.69 -7.37
CA LEU A 162 0.48 -22.31 -7.42
C LEU A 162 -0.02 -21.46 -6.24
N ARG A 163 -1.20 -21.73 -5.69
CA ARG A 163 -1.74 -21.02 -4.54
C ARG A 163 -0.84 -21.13 -3.30
N TRP A 164 -0.11 -22.26 -3.15
CA TRP A 164 0.83 -22.46 -2.04
C TRP A 164 2.04 -21.53 -2.09
N LEU A 165 2.46 -21.10 -3.30
CA LEU A 165 3.58 -20.18 -3.51
C LEU A 165 3.22 -18.73 -3.18
N SER A 166 1.94 -18.40 -3.11
CA SER A 166 1.47 -17.05 -2.84
C SER A 166 0.79 -16.96 -1.47
N PRO A 167 1.39 -16.26 -0.49
CA PRO A 167 0.71 -16.01 0.77
C PRO A 167 -0.65 -15.29 0.60
N LEU A 168 -0.84 -14.53 -0.48
CA LEU A 168 -2.11 -13.86 -0.80
C LEU A 168 -3.24 -14.83 -1.19
N ALA A 169 -2.93 -16.08 -1.53
CA ALA A 169 -3.89 -17.13 -1.83
C ALA A 169 -4.16 -18.08 -0.64
N TRP A 170 -3.50 -17.88 0.52
CA TRP A 170 -3.64 -18.78 1.67
C TRP A 170 -5.05 -18.80 2.26
N ARG A 171 -5.80 -17.70 2.11
CA ARG A 171 -7.24 -17.65 2.45
C ARG A 171 -8.01 -18.68 1.62
N ASP A 172 -7.74 -18.74 0.33
CA ASP A 172 -8.45 -19.64 -0.60
C ASP A 172 -8.05 -21.12 -0.42
N ILE A 173 -6.92 -21.38 0.27
CA ILE A 173 -6.51 -22.72 0.70
C ILE A 173 -7.18 -23.11 2.02
N ALA A 174 -7.18 -22.22 3.01
CA ALA A 174 -7.73 -22.48 4.33
C ALA A 174 -9.27 -22.50 4.33
N GLU A 175 -9.91 -21.80 3.39
CA GLU A 175 -11.35 -21.65 3.21
C GLU A 175 -12.08 -21.32 4.52
N PRO A 176 -11.86 -20.11 5.10
CA PRO A 176 -12.60 -19.66 6.27
C PRO A 176 -14.10 -19.68 5.98
N PHE A 177 -14.89 -20.14 6.93
CA PHE A 177 -16.34 -20.33 6.82
C PHE A 177 -16.81 -21.38 5.79
N GLY A 178 -15.86 -22.04 5.08
CA GLY A 178 -16.11 -23.14 4.14
C GLY A 178 -15.58 -24.46 4.69
N ALA A 179 -14.60 -25.06 4.00
CA ALA A 179 -13.99 -26.34 4.42
C ALA A 179 -13.07 -26.24 5.66
N GLU A 180 -12.70 -25.02 6.06
CA GLU A 180 -11.93 -24.73 7.28
C GLU A 180 -10.69 -25.64 7.48
N ARG A 181 -9.81 -25.67 6.48
CA ARG A 181 -8.65 -26.58 6.42
C ARG A 181 -7.53 -26.18 7.38
N VAL A 182 -7.73 -26.44 8.65
CA VAL A 182 -6.78 -26.10 9.73
C VAL A 182 -5.40 -26.73 9.52
N TRP A 183 -5.30 -27.91 8.89
CA TRP A 183 -4.02 -28.56 8.60
C TRP A 183 -3.08 -27.70 7.73
N ALA A 184 -3.63 -26.82 6.90
CA ALA A 184 -2.85 -25.92 6.04
C ALA A 184 -1.93 -24.99 6.85
N PHE A 185 -2.32 -24.63 8.07
CA PHE A 185 -1.51 -23.79 8.95
C PHE A 185 -0.16 -24.40 9.31
N ALA A 186 -0.05 -25.74 9.35
CA ALA A 186 1.25 -26.40 9.56
C ALA A 186 2.25 -26.04 8.44
N VAL A 187 1.76 -26.00 7.18
CA VAL A 187 2.57 -25.59 6.03
C VAL A 187 2.88 -24.09 6.07
N PHE A 188 1.90 -23.24 6.38
CA PHE A 188 2.09 -21.78 6.47
C PHE A 188 3.15 -21.45 7.53
N VAL A 189 3.04 -22.04 8.72
CA VAL A 189 4.03 -21.86 9.80
C VAL A 189 5.40 -22.39 9.39
N GLY A 190 5.46 -23.52 8.68
CA GLY A 190 6.70 -24.06 8.13
C GLY A 190 7.39 -23.10 7.17
N ILE A 191 6.64 -22.47 6.25
CA ILE A 191 7.17 -21.46 5.33
C ILE A 191 7.68 -20.24 6.11
N VAL A 192 6.91 -19.75 7.08
CA VAL A 192 7.32 -18.62 7.93
C VAL A 192 8.60 -18.94 8.71
N ALA A 193 8.67 -20.11 9.33
CA ALA A 193 9.85 -20.56 10.05
C ALA A 193 11.09 -20.62 9.15
N ALA A 194 10.94 -21.13 7.92
CA ALA A 194 12.00 -21.15 6.92
C ALA A 194 12.48 -19.75 6.54
N LEU A 195 11.55 -18.77 6.34
CA LEU A 195 11.89 -17.38 6.05
C LEU A 195 12.63 -16.71 7.22
N VAL A 196 12.17 -16.91 8.45
CA VAL A 196 12.83 -16.37 9.65
C VAL A 196 14.22 -17.01 9.85
N ALA A 197 14.33 -18.32 9.66
CA ALA A 197 15.61 -19.02 9.73
C ALA A 197 16.59 -18.53 8.66
N LEU A 198 16.12 -18.33 7.42
CA LEU A 198 16.91 -17.75 6.32
C LEU A 198 17.37 -16.34 6.69
N ALA A 199 16.49 -15.48 7.21
CA ALA A 199 16.83 -14.14 7.64
C ALA A 199 17.89 -14.16 8.77
N GLY A 200 17.77 -15.07 9.74
CA GLY A 200 18.76 -15.29 10.80
C GLY A 200 20.10 -15.76 10.25
N LEU A 201 20.10 -16.69 9.29
CA LEU A 201 21.32 -17.15 8.63
C LEU A 201 22.02 -16.01 7.88
N LEU A 202 21.26 -15.18 7.16
CA LEU A 202 21.80 -14.01 6.48
C LEU A 202 22.34 -12.98 7.50
N HIS A 203 21.63 -12.76 8.61
CA HIS A 203 22.07 -11.88 9.70
C HIS A 203 23.40 -12.34 10.31
N SER A 204 23.61 -13.65 10.47
CA SER A 204 24.87 -14.17 11.01
C SER A 204 26.08 -13.95 10.09
N ARG A 205 25.85 -13.80 8.80
CA ARG A 205 26.90 -13.65 7.77
C ARG A 205 27.20 -12.20 7.39
N ARG A 206 26.38 -11.24 7.82
CA ARG A 206 26.60 -9.81 7.51
C ARG A 206 27.25 -9.05 8.66
N GLU A 207 27.99 -8.00 8.33
CA GLU A 207 28.47 -7.00 9.29
C GLU A 207 27.39 -5.97 9.58
N LEU A 208 27.52 -5.27 10.72
CA LEU A 208 26.64 -4.15 11.07
C LEU A 208 26.70 -3.08 9.96
N LEU A 209 25.57 -2.50 9.62
CA LEU A 209 25.40 -1.58 8.48
C LEU A 209 25.75 -2.18 7.11
N GLY A 210 26.19 -3.45 7.07
CA GLY A 210 26.46 -4.19 5.84
C GLY A 210 25.17 -4.66 5.13
N ALA A 211 25.34 -5.19 3.93
CA ALA A 211 24.33 -5.91 3.18
C ALA A 211 24.98 -7.14 2.54
N VAL A 212 24.20 -8.21 2.36
CA VAL A 212 24.71 -9.43 1.69
C VAL A 212 24.91 -9.15 0.20
N LEU A 213 24.03 -8.34 -0.41
CA LEU A 213 24.22 -7.89 -1.78
C LEU A 213 25.14 -6.67 -1.79
N ALA A 214 26.25 -6.78 -2.53
CA ALA A 214 27.16 -5.66 -2.73
C ALA A 214 26.38 -4.46 -3.29
N ASP A 215 26.63 -3.28 -2.71
CA ASP A 215 26.14 -2.02 -3.31
C ASP A 215 26.64 -1.96 -4.75
N ARG A 216 25.73 -2.05 -5.69
CA ARG A 216 26.05 -1.60 -7.04
C ARG A 216 26.41 -0.13 -6.89
N SER A 217 27.67 0.19 -7.10
CA SER A 217 28.10 1.58 -7.30
C SER A 217 27.24 2.13 -8.45
N VAL A 218 26.14 2.79 -8.08
CA VAL A 218 25.32 3.48 -9.06
C VAL A 218 26.25 4.54 -9.63
N SER A 219 26.67 4.34 -10.89
CA SER A 219 27.40 5.34 -11.65
C SER A 219 26.61 6.64 -11.47
N VAL A 220 27.16 7.55 -10.67
CA VAL A 220 26.50 8.81 -10.35
C VAL A 220 26.53 9.62 -11.63
N ARG A 221 25.52 9.46 -12.48
CA ARG A 221 25.29 10.33 -13.61
C ARG A 221 25.19 11.74 -13.06
N ARG A 222 26.23 12.56 -13.25
CA ARG A 222 26.32 13.92 -12.75
C ARG A 222 25.27 14.78 -13.46
N TRP A 223 24.05 14.80 -12.90
CA TRP A 223 23.03 15.73 -13.33
C TRP A 223 23.41 17.11 -12.76
N ARG A 224 23.44 18.11 -13.58
CA ARG A 224 23.57 19.50 -13.11
C ARG A 224 22.26 19.88 -12.43
N VAL A 225 22.25 19.77 -11.10
CA VAL A 225 21.13 20.26 -10.28
C VAL A 225 21.31 21.77 -10.12
N ARG A 226 20.32 22.54 -10.57
CA ARG A 226 20.30 23.98 -10.41
C ARG A 226 19.28 24.38 -9.33
N GLY A 227 19.78 24.81 -8.19
CA GLY A 227 18.97 25.32 -7.07
C GLY A 227 18.14 24.26 -6.31
N PRO A 228 17.41 24.71 -5.28
CA PRO A 228 16.67 23.80 -4.39
C PRO A 228 15.53 23.07 -5.09
N LEU A 229 14.82 23.68 -6.04
CA LEU A 229 13.76 23.01 -6.80
C LEU A 229 14.30 21.83 -7.61
N GLY A 230 15.42 22.00 -8.32
CA GLY A 230 16.03 20.90 -9.07
C GLY A 230 16.52 19.78 -8.17
N LEU A 231 16.95 20.10 -6.94
CA LEU A 231 17.35 19.11 -5.95
C LEU A 231 16.16 18.31 -5.43
N THR A 232 15.08 18.97 -5.00
CA THR A 232 13.86 18.31 -4.50
C THR A 232 13.23 17.44 -5.58
N ALA A 233 13.10 17.94 -6.80
CA ALA A 233 12.58 17.19 -7.93
C ALA A 233 13.38 15.91 -8.20
N ARG A 234 14.71 16.03 -8.22
CA ARG A 234 15.59 14.87 -8.44
C ARG A 234 15.50 13.82 -7.34
N LEU A 235 15.54 14.24 -6.08
CA LEU A 235 15.41 13.33 -4.95
C LEU A 235 14.03 12.69 -4.91
N GLY A 236 13.02 13.38 -5.42
CA GLY A 236 11.63 12.92 -5.50
C GLY A 236 11.28 12.01 -6.67
N VAL A 237 12.13 11.88 -7.71
CA VAL A 237 11.79 11.13 -8.96
C VAL A 237 11.40 9.68 -8.68
N ARG A 238 12.12 8.97 -7.83
CA ARG A 238 11.80 7.56 -7.51
C ARG A 238 10.44 7.42 -6.83
N ARG A 239 10.09 8.36 -5.93
CA ARG A 239 8.77 8.39 -5.26
C ARG A 239 7.67 8.74 -6.27
N LEU A 240 7.94 9.69 -7.18
CA LEU A 240 7.00 10.04 -8.24
C LEU A 240 6.73 8.84 -9.14
N ALA A 241 7.76 8.12 -9.57
CA ALA A 241 7.62 6.92 -10.37
C ALA A 241 6.83 5.80 -9.65
N ALA A 242 7.08 5.62 -8.35
CA ALA A 242 6.33 4.65 -7.55
C ALA A 242 4.84 5.02 -7.44
N TRP A 243 4.51 6.30 -7.21
CA TRP A 243 3.13 6.77 -7.21
C TRP A 243 2.47 6.69 -8.58
N ALA A 244 3.18 7.05 -9.65
CA ALA A 244 2.67 6.91 -11.01
C ALA A 244 2.37 5.44 -11.35
N PHE A 245 3.26 4.52 -10.96
CA PHE A 245 3.04 3.08 -11.13
C PHE A 245 1.83 2.60 -10.33
N ALA A 246 1.69 3.01 -9.07
CA ALA A 246 0.52 2.66 -8.25
C ALA A 246 -0.79 3.16 -8.88
N LEU A 247 -0.82 4.40 -9.37
CA LEU A 247 -1.99 4.97 -10.05
C LEU A 247 -2.31 4.25 -11.36
N VAL A 248 -1.29 3.90 -12.16
CA VAL A 248 -1.49 3.11 -13.38
C VAL A 248 -2.06 1.73 -13.06
N LEU A 249 -1.50 1.06 -12.05
CA LEU A 249 -1.99 -0.26 -11.63
C LEU A 249 -3.44 -0.19 -11.10
N THR A 250 -3.73 0.75 -10.21
CA THR A 250 -5.08 0.98 -9.68
C THR A 250 -6.06 1.31 -10.81
N GLY A 251 -5.67 2.22 -11.71
CA GLY A 251 -6.49 2.61 -12.86
C GLY A 251 -6.73 1.47 -13.84
N ALA A 252 -5.74 0.64 -14.09
CA ALA A 252 -5.89 -0.54 -14.96
C ALA A 252 -6.84 -1.58 -14.34
N LEU A 253 -6.71 -1.85 -13.03
CA LEU A 253 -7.58 -2.79 -12.31
C LEU A 253 -9.04 -2.32 -12.32
N PHE A 254 -9.28 -1.08 -11.89
CA PHE A 254 -10.64 -0.55 -11.87
C PHE A 254 -11.20 -0.31 -13.28
N GLY A 255 -10.33 0.06 -14.23
CA GLY A 255 -10.73 0.19 -15.63
C GLY A 255 -11.20 -1.13 -16.22
N ALA A 256 -10.50 -2.22 -15.93
CA ALA A 256 -10.92 -3.56 -16.37
C ALA A 256 -12.27 -4.00 -15.77
N MET A 257 -12.65 -3.44 -14.63
CA MET A 257 -13.93 -3.74 -13.95
C MET A 257 -15.08 -2.81 -14.38
N SER A 258 -14.80 -1.74 -15.12
CA SER A 258 -15.80 -0.69 -15.38
C SER A 258 -17.03 -1.19 -16.15
N GLY A 259 -16.86 -2.09 -17.11
CA GLY A 259 -17.96 -2.72 -17.85
C GLY A 259 -18.83 -3.60 -16.96
N ASP A 260 -18.20 -4.51 -16.23
CA ASP A 260 -18.87 -5.45 -15.33
C ASP A 260 -19.66 -4.74 -14.21
N LEU A 261 -19.08 -3.66 -13.67
CA LEU A 261 -19.69 -2.92 -12.57
C LEU A 261 -20.86 -2.04 -13.06
N SER A 262 -20.76 -1.46 -14.25
CA SER A 262 -21.88 -0.74 -14.86
C SER A 262 -23.08 -1.65 -15.14
N ASP A 263 -22.82 -2.89 -15.59
CA ASP A 263 -23.86 -3.91 -15.78
C ASP A 263 -24.47 -4.36 -14.46
N LEU A 264 -23.66 -4.50 -13.41
CA LEU A 264 -24.12 -4.88 -12.08
C LEU A 264 -24.99 -3.80 -11.44
N ILE A 265 -24.63 -2.52 -11.59
CA ILE A 265 -25.42 -1.38 -11.14
C ILE A 265 -26.73 -1.31 -11.91
N ALA A 266 -26.70 -1.49 -13.23
CA ALA A 266 -27.88 -1.42 -14.07
C ALA A 266 -28.89 -2.55 -13.81
N ASN A 267 -28.41 -3.74 -13.44
CA ASN A 267 -29.23 -4.95 -13.27
C ASN A 267 -29.60 -5.27 -11.80
N ASN A 268 -29.05 -4.56 -10.81
CA ASN A 268 -29.37 -4.77 -9.40
C ASN A 268 -30.15 -3.58 -8.83
N PRO A 269 -31.45 -3.74 -8.47
CA PRO A 269 -32.29 -2.65 -7.97
C PRO A 269 -31.77 -2.00 -6.68
N ALA A 270 -31.10 -2.76 -5.80
CA ALA A 270 -30.54 -2.23 -4.55
C ALA A 270 -29.30 -1.36 -4.82
N SER A 271 -28.42 -1.81 -5.71
CA SER A 271 -27.25 -1.04 -6.14
C SER A 271 -27.66 0.22 -6.91
N ALA A 272 -28.66 0.11 -7.79
CA ALA A 272 -29.21 1.26 -8.51
C ALA A 272 -29.82 2.28 -7.54
N ALA A 273 -30.62 1.86 -6.55
CA ALA A 273 -31.21 2.74 -5.56
C ALA A 273 -30.18 3.41 -4.63
N TYR A 274 -29.09 2.71 -4.30
CA TYR A 274 -27.99 3.31 -3.53
C TYR A 274 -27.23 4.36 -4.34
N MET A 275 -26.92 4.05 -5.58
CA MET A 275 -26.25 5.00 -6.50
C MET A 275 -27.11 6.20 -6.85
N ASP A 276 -28.42 6.02 -7.01
CA ASP A 276 -29.37 7.08 -7.27
C ASP A 276 -29.49 8.07 -6.08
N LYS A 277 -29.29 7.57 -4.85
CA LYS A 277 -29.19 8.42 -3.65
C LYS A 277 -27.89 9.23 -3.59
N MET A 278 -26.79 8.68 -4.07
CA MET A 278 -25.48 9.36 -4.05
C MET A 278 -25.32 10.36 -5.20
N ALA A 279 -25.90 10.07 -6.36
CA ALA A 279 -25.79 10.90 -7.56
C ALA A 279 -27.09 10.80 -8.39
N PRO A 280 -28.17 11.48 -7.95
CA PRO A 280 -29.47 11.44 -8.61
C PRO A 280 -29.35 11.87 -10.07
N GLU A 281 -30.12 11.20 -10.96
CA GLU A 281 -30.22 11.51 -12.39
C GLU A 281 -28.93 11.30 -13.24
N MET A 282 -27.83 10.78 -12.66
CA MET A 282 -26.62 10.47 -13.42
C MET A 282 -26.68 9.07 -14.02
N ARG A 283 -26.16 8.90 -15.24
CA ARG A 283 -25.99 7.58 -15.84
C ARG A 283 -24.99 6.75 -15.04
N PRO A 284 -25.18 5.42 -14.90
CA PRO A 284 -24.30 4.54 -14.12
C PRO A 284 -22.81 4.70 -14.45
N VAL A 285 -22.47 4.86 -15.73
CA VAL A 285 -21.10 5.08 -16.20
C VAL A 285 -20.50 6.38 -15.64
N VAL A 286 -21.31 7.46 -15.56
CA VAL A 286 -20.85 8.75 -15.03
C VAL A 286 -20.65 8.66 -13.51
N GLN A 287 -21.56 8.01 -12.81
CA GLN A 287 -21.46 7.76 -11.36
C GLN A 287 -20.18 6.99 -11.04
N TYR A 288 -19.92 5.89 -11.75
CA TYR A 288 -18.69 5.11 -11.60
C TYR A 288 -17.44 5.93 -11.88
N THR A 289 -17.43 6.67 -12.98
CA THR A 289 -16.29 7.52 -13.35
C THR A 289 -16.01 8.58 -12.28
N THR A 290 -17.05 9.15 -11.68
CA THR A 290 -16.93 10.14 -10.60
C THR A 290 -16.31 9.52 -9.35
N LEU A 291 -16.84 8.39 -8.87
CA LEU A 291 -16.28 7.68 -7.70
C LEU A 291 -14.81 7.32 -7.91
N PHE A 292 -14.48 6.82 -9.09
CA PHE A 292 -13.12 6.45 -9.41
C PHE A 292 -12.18 7.67 -9.50
N THR A 293 -12.66 8.77 -10.06
CA THR A 293 -11.92 10.04 -10.09
C THR A 293 -11.61 10.53 -8.67
N VAL A 294 -12.59 10.50 -7.77
CA VAL A 294 -12.40 10.89 -6.35
C VAL A 294 -11.32 10.04 -5.69
N LEU A 295 -11.36 8.71 -5.87
CA LEU A 295 -10.34 7.81 -5.34
C LEU A 295 -8.93 8.14 -5.89
N MET A 296 -8.82 8.32 -7.21
CA MET A 296 -7.54 8.67 -7.84
C MET A 296 -7.00 10.01 -7.32
N VAL A 297 -7.86 11.02 -7.20
CA VAL A 297 -7.49 12.34 -6.70
C VAL A 297 -7.06 12.29 -5.22
N ALA A 298 -7.71 11.49 -4.39
CA ALA A 298 -7.30 11.27 -3.01
C ALA A 298 -5.88 10.67 -2.91
N LEU A 299 -5.56 9.71 -3.78
CA LEU A 299 -4.22 9.14 -3.88
C LEU A 299 -3.19 10.18 -4.35
N VAL A 300 -3.54 11.02 -5.33
CA VAL A 300 -2.68 12.13 -5.78
C VAL A 300 -2.46 13.15 -4.68
N ALA A 301 -3.51 13.57 -3.96
CA ALA A 301 -3.40 14.48 -2.83
C ALA A 301 -2.51 13.90 -1.72
N THR A 302 -2.64 12.61 -1.44
CA THR A 302 -1.76 11.86 -0.52
C THR A 302 -0.30 11.95 -0.94
N ALA A 303 0.00 11.71 -2.22
CA ALA A 303 1.35 11.81 -2.77
C ALA A 303 1.93 13.22 -2.64
N VAL A 304 1.13 14.23 -2.90
CA VAL A 304 1.50 15.65 -2.82
C VAL A 304 1.79 16.07 -1.38
N VAL A 305 0.89 15.76 -0.44
CA VAL A 305 1.08 16.06 0.98
C VAL A 305 2.31 15.34 1.52
N GLN A 306 2.51 14.07 1.19
CA GLN A 306 3.71 13.31 1.57
C GLN A 306 5.00 14.00 1.09
N ARG A 307 4.96 14.63 -0.09
CA ARG A 307 6.11 15.35 -0.64
C ARG A 307 6.44 16.60 0.17
N VAL A 308 5.43 17.40 0.51
CA VAL A 308 5.60 18.61 1.32
C VAL A 308 6.09 18.24 2.73
N LEU A 309 5.47 17.24 3.37
CA LEU A 309 5.90 16.74 4.69
C LEU A 309 7.33 16.17 4.69
N GLY A 310 7.81 15.73 3.52
CA GLY A 310 9.20 15.28 3.34
C GLY A 310 10.24 16.35 3.67
N LEU A 311 9.92 17.65 3.53
CA LEU A 311 10.79 18.75 3.94
C LEU A 311 11.00 18.74 5.46
N ALA A 312 9.92 18.68 6.23
CA ALA A 312 10.00 18.61 7.68
C ALA A 312 10.80 17.39 8.18
N ALA A 313 10.59 16.23 7.54
CA ALA A 313 11.38 15.04 7.83
C ALA A 313 12.88 15.19 7.47
N SER A 314 13.21 15.99 6.47
CA SER A 314 14.60 16.32 6.12
C SER A 314 15.23 17.26 7.14
N GLU A 315 14.46 18.21 7.66
CA GLU A 315 14.92 19.14 8.71
C GLU A 315 15.20 18.39 10.01
N GLU A 316 14.33 17.50 10.44
CA GLU A 316 14.53 16.66 11.64
C GLU A 316 15.79 15.78 11.58
N ARG A 317 16.18 15.36 10.38
CA ARG A 317 17.39 14.57 10.16
C ARG A 317 18.65 15.41 9.94
N GLY A 318 18.58 16.75 10.06
CA GLY A 318 19.68 17.65 9.79
C GLY A 318 20.09 17.75 8.31
N LEU A 319 19.39 17.07 7.38
CA LEU A 319 19.76 17.06 5.96
C LEU A 319 19.55 18.44 5.30
N SER A 320 18.62 19.23 5.83
CA SER A 320 18.35 20.59 5.35
C SER A 320 19.48 21.57 5.70
N GLU A 321 20.28 21.30 6.74
CA GLU A 321 21.39 22.16 7.16
C GLU A 321 22.43 22.33 6.05
N ALA A 322 22.74 21.27 5.32
CA ALA A 322 23.66 21.33 4.19
C ALA A 322 23.18 22.29 3.08
N VAL A 323 21.86 22.34 2.84
CA VAL A 323 21.26 23.25 1.85
C VAL A 323 21.26 24.69 2.35
N LEU A 324 20.93 24.88 3.63
CA LEU A 324 20.93 26.20 4.27
C LEU A 324 22.34 26.78 4.39
N ALA A 325 23.35 25.95 4.66
CA ALA A 325 24.76 26.36 4.68
C ALA A 325 25.26 26.89 3.32
N CYS A 326 24.60 26.48 2.22
CA CYS A 326 24.89 27.06 0.89
C CYS A 326 24.21 28.43 0.66
N GLY A 327 23.67 29.08 1.69
CA GLY A 327 23.06 30.43 1.60
C GLY A 327 21.62 30.40 1.08
N VAL A 328 20.95 29.26 1.01
CA VAL A 328 19.55 29.16 0.61
C VAL A 328 18.66 29.51 1.81
N PRO A 329 17.81 30.55 1.73
CA PRO A 329 16.89 30.87 2.82
C PRO A 329 15.80 29.78 2.98
N ARG A 330 15.32 29.58 4.21
CA ARG A 330 14.27 28.58 4.54
C ARG A 330 13.00 28.74 3.71
N THR A 331 12.59 30.00 3.47
CA THR A 331 11.42 30.31 2.62
C THR A 331 11.59 29.79 1.19
N ARG A 332 12.79 29.91 0.61
CA ARG A 332 13.08 29.40 -0.73
C ARG A 332 13.11 27.87 -0.78
N ALA A 333 13.58 27.24 0.29
CA ALA A 333 13.52 25.78 0.41
C ALA A 333 12.06 25.29 0.51
N LEU A 334 11.20 25.94 1.29
CA LEU A 334 9.78 25.65 1.38
C LEU A 334 9.05 25.86 0.05
N ILE A 335 9.26 27.01 -0.60
CA ILE A 335 8.66 27.29 -1.91
C ILE A 335 9.09 26.24 -2.93
N ALA A 336 10.34 25.82 -2.93
CA ALA A 336 10.84 24.79 -3.82
C ALA A 336 10.17 23.42 -3.55
N ALA A 337 9.96 23.06 -2.30
CA ALA A 337 9.27 21.81 -1.92
C ALA A 337 7.80 21.82 -2.33
N VAL A 338 7.10 22.95 -2.14
CA VAL A 338 5.71 23.12 -2.55
C VAL A 338 5.56 23.11 -4.07
N ALA A 339 6.43 23.84 -4.79
CA ALA A 339 6.42 23.84 -6.25
C ALA A 339 6.71 22.46 -6.84
N ASP A 340 7.66 21.71 -6.26
CA ASP A 340 7.93 20.33 -6.64
C ASP A 340 6.71 19.41 -6.37
N ALA A 341 6.06 19.59 -5.21
CA ALA A 341 4.86 18.82 -4.87
C ALA A 341 3.70 19.08 -5.81
N ILE A 342 3.43 20.35 -6.15
CA ILE A 342 2.40 20.75 -7.14
C ILE A 342 2.76 20.19 -8.51
N GLY A 343 4.01 20.34 -8.97
CA GLY A 343 4.46 19.79 -10.25
C GLY A 343 4.31 18.27 -10.32
N ALA A 344 4.61 17.57 -9.24
CA ALA A 344 4.36 16.14 -9.13
C ALA A 344 2.86 15.82 -9.16
N GLY A 345 2.03 16.61 -8.48
CA GLY A 345 0.57 16.49 -8.50
C GLY A 345 -0.01 16.63 -9.91
N VAL A 346 0.45 17.62 -10.68
CA VAL A 346 0.06 17.77 -12.10
C VAL A 346 0.41 16.53 -12.92
N VAL A 347 1.65 16.03 -12.79
CA VAL A 347 2.08 14.81 -13.50
C VAL A 347 1.20 13.62 -13.12
N LEU A 348 0.92 13.43 -11.84
CA LEU A 348 0.10 12.32 -11.35
C LEU A 348 -1.37 12.45 -11.77
N LEU A 349 -1.95 13.66 -11.80
CA LEU A 349 -3.31 13.90 -12.35
C LEU A 349 -3.37 13.56 -13.84
N VAL A 350 -2.36 13.95 -14.62
CA VAL A 350 -2.28 13.60 -16.05
C VAL A 350 -2.19 12.08 -16.23
N VAL A 351 -1.36 11.40 -15.44
CA VAL A 351 -1.25 9.93 -15.47
C VAL A 351 -2.58 9.29 -15.11
N SER A 352 -3.22 9.71 -14.02
CA SER A 352 -4.52 9.18 -13.57
C SER A 352 -5.60 9.38 -14.62
N GLY A 353 -5.70 10.60 -15.17
CA GLY A 353 -6.68 10.93 -16.22
C GLY A 353 -6.45 10.15 -17.52
N ALA A 354 -5.18 9.95 -17.91
CA ALA A 354 -4.84 9.17 -19.09
C ALA A 354 -5.21 7.68 -18.93
N VAL A 355 -4.93 7.10 -17.77
CA VAL A 355 -5.29 5.69 -17.49
C VAL A 355 -6.81 5.52 -17.48
N LEU A 356 -7.54 6.45 -16.84
CA LEU A 356 -9.00 6.43 -16.83
C LEU A 356 -9.58 6.62 -18.23
N ALA A 357 -9.00 7.52 -19.03
CA ALA A 357 -9.41 7.73 -20.41
C ALA A 357 -9.22 6.48 -21.28
N VAL A 358 -8.08 5.77 -21.14
CA VAL A 358 -7.85 4.50 -21.84
C VAL A 358 -8.84 3.43 -21.39
N ALA A 359 -9.10 3.31 -20.09
CA ALA A 359 -10.07 2.38 -19.55
C ALA A 359 -11.48 2.65 -20.12
N MET A 360 -11.92 3.91 -20.15
CA MET A 360 -13.21 4.29 -20.74
C MET A 360 -13.28 4.02 -22.24
N ALA A 361 -12.20 4.25 -22.98
CA ALA A 361 -12.15 3.98 -24.42
C ALA A 361 -12.30 2.49 -24.76
N THR A 362 -11.90 1.60 -23.87
CA THR A 362 -11.97 0.14 -24.08
C THR A 362 -13.25 -0.52 -23.61
N GLN A 363 -13.98 0.10 -22.69
CA GLN A 363 -15.11 -0.50 -21.99
C GLN A 363 -16.46 0.20 -22.26
N VAL A 364 -16.44 1.44 -22.73
CA VAL A 364 -17.65 2.27 -22.90
C VAL A 364 -17.76 2.74 -24.33
N SER A 365 -18.93 2.49 -24.93
CA SER A 365 -19.21 2.85 -26.34
C SER A 365 -19.67 4.31 -26.51
N GLU A 366 -19.66 5.11 -25.44
CA GLU A 366 -20.09 6.53 -25.54
C GLU A 366 -19.02 7.41 -26.16
N ASP A 367 -19.41 8.19 -27.16
CA ASP A 367 -18.57 9.24 -27.73
C ASP A 367 -18.17 10.25 -26.65
N HIS A 368 -16.90 10.65 -26.64
CA HIS A 368 -16.30 11.59 -25.68
C HIS A 368 -16.12 11.10 -24.24
N ALA A 369 -16.44 9.85 -23.86
CA ALA A 369 -16.20 9.33 -22.50
C ALA A 369 -14.71 9.42 -22.09
N PRO A 370 -13.73 9.09 -22.93
CA PRO A 370 -12.32 9.25 -22.61
C PRO A 370 -11.91 10.70 -22.34
N ALA A 371 -12.37 11.63 -23.16
CA ALA A 371 -12.08 13.06 -23.01
C ALA A 371 -12.68 13.61 -21.69
N ARG A 372 -13.92 13.22 -21.37
CA ARG A 372 -14.57 13.60 -20.11
C ARG A 372 -13.80 13.06 -18.90
N ALA A 373 -13.34 11.82 -18.92
CA ALA A 373 -12.53 11.21 -17.86
C ALA A 373 -11.22 11.98 -17.62
N LEU A 374 -10.53 12.36 -18.68
CA LEU A 374 -9.31 13.18 -18.58
C LEU A 374 -9.60 14.56 -17.99
N VAL A 375 -10.62 15.25 -18.51
CA VAL A 375 -11.00 16.61 -18.06
C VAL A 375 -11.46 16.57 -16.62
N SER A 376 -12.33 15.64 -16.22
CA SER A 376 -12.81 15.51 -14.83
C SER A 376 -11.67 15.31 -13.83
N THR A 377 -10.63 14.56 -14.20
CA THR A 377 -9.45 14.37 -13.36
C THR A 377 -8.61 15.65 -13.27
N LEU A 378 -8.40 16.36 -14.37
CA LEU A 378 -7.60 17.59 -14.41
C LEU A 378 -8.30 18.77 -13.70
N THR A 379 -9.62 18.82 -13.69
CA THR A 379 -10.39 19.86 -12.96
C THR A 379 -10.20 19.76 -11.45
N GLN A 380 -9.66 18.67 -10.93
CA GLN A 380 -9.33 18.50 -9.51
C GLN A 380 -8.00 19.15 -9.09
N LEU A 381 -7.26 19.75 -10.02
CA LEU A 381 -6.01 20.45 -9.73
C LEU A 381 -6.12 21.47 -8.57
N PRO A 382 -7.18 22.31 -8.48
CA PRO A 382 -7.34 23.23 -7.34
C PRO A 382 -7.38 22.51 -5.98
N GLY A 383 -8.03 21.36 -5.87
CA GLY A 383 -8.07 20.55 -4.66
C GLY A 383 -6.69 20.02 -4.28
N VAL A 384 -5.91 19.54 -5.25
CA VAL A 384 -4.54 19.08 -5.05
C VAL A 384 -3.62 20.24 -4.61
N VAL A 385 -3.78 21.43 -5.20
CA VAL A 385 -3.04 22.65 -4.81
C VAL A 385 -3.43 23.08 -3.38
N ALA A 386 -4.71 23.02 -3.03
CA ALA A 386 -5.18 23.32 -1.68
C ALA A 386 -4.57 22.36 -0.65
N ALA A 387 -4.52 21.06 -0.94
CA ALA A 387 -3.86 20.06 -0.08
C ALA A 387 -2.36 20.36 0.11
N ALA A 388 -1.65 20.73 -0.96
CA ALA A 388 -0.26 21.17 -0.87
C ALA A 388 -0.11 22.43 0.00
N GLY A 389 -1.03 23.40 -0.15
CA GLY A 389 -1.04 24.65 0.64
C GLY A 389 -1.28 24.40 2.12
N ILE A 390 -2.24 23.55 2.48
CA ILE A 390 -2.50 23.15 3.87
C ILE A 390 -1.28 22.46 4.47
N ALA A 391 -0.69 21.51 3.76
CA ALA A 391 0.53 20.84 4.22
C ALA A 391 1.68 21.83 4.42
N ALA A 392 1.86 22.78 3.49
CA ALA A 392 2.88 23.82 3.58
C ALA A 392 2.65 24.76 4.78
N LEU A 393 1.41 25.16 5.03
CA LEU A 393 1.03 25.97 6.19
C LEU A 393 1.38 25.24 7.49
N LEU A 394 1.02 23.96 7.60
CA LEU A 394 1.31 23.17 8.79
C LEU A 394 2.81 22.97 9.02
N VAL A 395 3.59 22.73 7.95
CA VAL A 395 5.05 22.61 8.04
C VAL A 395 5.69 23.93 8.44
N GLY A 396 5.23 25.06 7.87
CA GLY A 396 5.82 26.37 8.10
C GLY A 396 5.41 27.04 9.40
N ALA A 397 4.12 27.00 9.76
CA ALA A 397 3.55 27.74 10.87
C ALA A 397 3.32 26.89 12.13
N ALA A 398 3.04 25.58 11.97
CA ALA A 398 2.67 24.70 13.06
C ALA A 398 3.29 23.29 12.95
N PRO A 399 4.63 23.14 12.99
CA PRO A 399 5.32 21.88 12.71
C PRO A 399 4.86 20.71 13.62
N ARG A 400 4.47 21.00 14.86
CA ARG A 400 3.92 19.99 15.81
C ARG A 400 2.57 19.41 15.38
N TRP A 401 1.81 20.14 14.56
CA TRP A 401 0.49 19.75 14.08
C TRP A 401 0.49 19.21 12.64
N ARG A 402 1.67 19.00 12.05
CA ARG A 402 1.81 18.56 10.65
C ARG A 402 1.06 17.26 10.33
N SER A 403 0.85 16.38 11.32
CA SER A 403 0.06 15.15 11.15
C SER A 403 -1.41 15.42 10.82
N LEU A 404 -1.94 16.62 11.17
CA LEU A 404 -3.32 17.01 10.79
C LEU A 404 -3.51 17.11 9.27
N ALA A 405 -2.44 17.26 8.48
CA ALA A 405 -2.54 17.20 7.03
C ALA A 405 -3.17 15.88 6.54
N TRP A 406 -2.91 14.78 7.24
CA TRP A 406 -3.52 13.48 6.93
C TRP A 406 -5.00 13.43 7.28
N ALA A 407 -5.40 14.04 8.39
CA ALA A 407 -6.81 14.12 8.79
C ALA A 407 -7.63 14.92 7.78
N VAL A 408 -7.06 16.00 7.21
CA VAL A 408 -7.72 16.81 6.18
C VAL A 408 -7.95 15.99 4.90
N ILE A 409 -6.94 15.20 4.47
CA ILE A 409 -7.10 14.33 3.29
C ILE A 409 -8.16 13.27 3.57
N ALA A 410 -8.09 12.60 4.72
CA ALA A 410 -9.09 11.59 5.08
C ALA A 410 -10.50 12.21 5.07
N TRP A 411 -10.69 13.36 5.72
CA TRP A 411 -11.98 14.06 5.72
C TRP A 411 -12.46 14.39 4.31
N SER A 412 -11.61 14.99 3.47
CA SER A 412 -11.98 15.39 2.09
C SER A 412 -12.28 14.21 1.16
N SER A 413 -11.89 12.99 1.55
CA SER A 413 -12.18 11.77 0.78
C SER A 413 -13.52 11.14 1.15
N PHE A 414 -14.11 11.53 2.29
CA PHE A 414 -15.39 11.01 2.79
C PHE A 414 -16.51 12.06 2.79
N ALA A 415 -16.19 13.35 2.63
CA ALA A 415 -17.15 14.43 2.54
C ALA A 415 -17.56 14.69 1.10
#